data_23f8e079653bd755a11c635630ab2bb7
#
_entry.id   23f8e079653bd755a11c635630ab2bb7
#
_cell.length_a   1.000
_cell.length_b   1.000
_cell.length_c   1.000
_cell.angle_alpha   90.00
_cell.angle_beta   90.00
_cell.angle_gamma   90.00
#
_symmetry.space_group_name_H-M   'P 1'
#
loop_
_entity.id
_entity.type
_entity.pdbx_description
1 polymer ?
#
loop_
_entity_poly.entity_id
_entity_poly.type
_entity_poly.pdbx_seq_one_letter_code
_entity_poly.pdbx_strand_id
1 'polypeptide(L)'
;MSKTAIITGSSRGLGAVIAQTLINKGYNVVVNYKHSREKAEKLIENISHEKAIAIQADVTERAEVDQMVKVAKEHFGNIDIVINNALVNFKFDPNQQKNFKDLTWEDYQQQLDGTLKAAFNVTQSVIPQFIEKQEGRIINIGTNLYQNPVVPYHEYTTAKAALIGFTRNIAAELGQYGVTANVVSGGLLKTTDASAVTTPEVFDLIAQTTPLKKVTTPQDVANMVAYLASDEASGITGQNFTVDGGLTMN
;
A
#
# COMPACT_ATOMS: atom_id res chain seq x y z
N MET A 1 -5.73 -10.31 -22.18
CA MET A 1 -6.59 -10.31 -20.98
C MET A 1 -6.18 -9.12 -20.10
N SER A 2 -7.12 -8.53 -19.36
CA SER A 2 -6.79 -7.46 -18.39
C SER A 2 -5.95 -8.02 -17.26
N LYS A 3 -4.90 -7.33 -16.83
CA LYS A 3 -4.11 -7.70 -15.64
C LYS A 3 -4.93 -7.50 -14.37
N THR A 4 -4.72 -8.35 -13.37
CA THR A 4 -5.46 -8.34 -12.10
C THR A 4 -4.56 -7.89 -10.95
N ALA A 5 -5.04 -6.92 -10.17
CA ALA A 5 -4.35 -6.39 -8.98
C ALA A 5 -5.10 -6.76 -7.68
N ILE A 6 -4.39 -7.30 -6.70
CA ILE A 6 -4.86 -7.35 -5.31
C ILE A 6 -4.37 -6.09 -4.60
N ILE A 7 -5.29 -5.36 -3.96
CA ILE A 7 -4.96 -4.17 -3.17
C ILE A 7 -5.44 -4.41 -1.75
N THR A 8 -4.50 -4.56 -0.82
CA THR A 8 -4.85 -4.82 0.58
C THR A 8 -5.37 -3.55 1.27
N GLY A 9 -6.40 -3.71 2.13
CA GLY A 9 -7.00 -2.60 2.87
C GLY A 9 -7.58 -1.50 1.97
N SER A 10 -8.24 -1.86 0.85
CA SER A 10 -8.63 -0.93 -0.20
C SER A 10 -10.10 -0.51 -0.19
N SER A 11 -10.85 -0.81 0.87
CA SER A 11 -12.25 -0.36 1.01
C SER A 11 -12.43 1.16 1.22
N ARG A 12 -11.35 1.89 1.49
CA ARG A 12 -11.35 3.34 1.78
C ARG A 12 -9.95 3.95 1.61
N GLY A 13 -9.88 5.29 1.77
CA GLY A 13 -8.63 6.04 1.81
C GLY A 13 -7.76 5.86 0.55
N LEU A 14 -6.45 5.79 0.74
CA LEU A 14 -5.49 5.63 -0.37
C LEU A 14 -5.77 4.36 -1.19
N GLY A 15 -6.06 3.24 -0.54
CA GLY A 15 -6.32 1.97 -1.22
C GLY A 15 -7.53 2.05 -2.17
N ALA A 16 -8.60 2.76 -1.80
CA ALA A 16 -9.76 2.97 -2.67
C ALA A 16 -9.42 3.84 -3.89
N VAL A 17 -8.61 4.89 -3.71
CA VAL A 17 -8.16 5.73 -4.82
C VAL A 17 -7.25 4.95 -5.77
N ILE A 18 -6.37 4.09 -5.25
CA ILE A 18 -5.56 3.18 -6.07
C ILE A 18 -6.46 2.23 -6.86
N ALA A 19 -7.47 1.61 -6.22
CA ALA A 19 -8.43 0.73 -6.87
C ALA A 19 -9.14 1.42 -8.03
N GLN A 20 -9.71 2.60 -7.79
CA GLN A 20 -10.36 3.41 -8.82
C GLN A 20 -9.39 3.74 -9.97
N THR A 21 -8.16 4.14 -9.63
CA THR A 21 -7.16 4.53 -10.64
C THR A 21 -6.79 3.35 -11.54
N LEU A 22 -6.61 2.15 -10.99
CA LEU A 22 -6.28 0.95 -11.76
C LEU A 22 -7.45 0.49 -12.64
N ILE A 23 -8.68 0.53 -12.13
CA ILE A 23 -9.87 0.18 -12.92
C ILE A 23 -10.04 1.13 -14.11
N ASN A 24 -9.85 2.43 -13.91
CA ASN A 24 -9.89 3.42 -14.99
C ASN A 24 -8.81 3.18 -16.05
N LYS A 25 -7.71 2.51 -15.70
CA LYS A 25 -6.65 2.08 -16.62
C LYS A 25 -6.88 0.69 -17.22
N GLY A 26 -8.01 0.05 -16.92
CA GLY A 26 -8.41 -1.22 -17.54
C GLY A 26 -8.02 -2.49 -16.77
N TYR A 27 -7.47 -2.36 -15.57
CA TYR A 27 -7.13 -3.50 -14.71
C TYR A 27 -8.37 -4.10 -14.05
N ASN A 28 -8.31 -5.39 -13.74
CA ASN A 28 -9.20 -6.01 -12.77
C ASN A 28 -8.66 -5.78 -11.37
N VAL A 29 -9.53 -5.62 -10.37
CA VAL A 29 -9.12 -5.26 -9.01
C VAL A 29 -9.83 -6.11 -7.96
N VAL A 30 -9.05 -6.66 -7.05
CA VAL A 30 -9.54 -7.25 -5.81
C VAL A 30 -9.46 -6.19 -4.71
N VAL A 31 -10.63 -5.75 -4.25
CA VAL A 31 -10.78 -4.84 -3.11
C VAL A 31 -10.78 -5.66 -1.83
N ASN A 32 -9.62 -5.75 -1.16
CA ASN A 32 -9.55 -6.44 0.12
C ASN A 32 -9.99 -5.54 1.29
N TYR A 33 -10.71 -6.12 2.23
CA TYR A 33 -11.11 -5.50 3.49
C TYR A 33 -11.09 -6.52 4.64
N LYS A 34 -10.88 -6.03 5.88
CA LYS A 34 -11.01 -6.86 7.09
C LYS A 34 -12.39 -6.73 7.73
N HIS A 35 -12.85 -5.50 7.97
CA HIS A 35 -14.11 -5.23 8.71
C HIS A 35 -15.10 -4.36 7.92
N SER A 36 -14.67 -3.61 6.92
CA SER A 36 -15.47 -2.57 6.26
C SER A 36 -16.18 -3.08 5.00
N ARG A 37 -17.02 -4.11 5.15
CA ARG A 37 -17.74 -4.75 4.04
C ARG A 37 -18.57 -3.75 3.23
N GLU A 38 -19.43 -2.99 3.89
CA GLU A 38 -20.33 -2.02 3.24
C GLU A 38 -19.54 -0.98 2.41
N LYS A 39 -18.38 -0.51 2.94
CA LYS A 39 -17.53 0.44 2.20
C LYS A 39 -16.89 -0.21 0.96
N ALA A 40 -16.49 -1.48 1.05
CA ALA A 40 -15.92 -2.20 -0.06
C ALA A 40 -16.95 -2.47 -1.17
N GLU A 41 -18.15 -2.91 -0.79
CA GLU A 41 -19.25 -3.15 -1.71
C GLU A 41 -19.70 -1.85 -2.40
N LYS A 42 -19.89 -0.76 -1.64
CA LYS A 42 -20.22 0.56 -2.19
C LYS A 42 -19.12 1.10 -3.13
N LEU A 43 -17.85 0.84 -2.83
CA LEU A 43 -16.76 1.21 -3.72
C LEU A 43 -16.92 0.50 -5.07
N ILE A 44 -17.13 -0.81 -5.07
CA ILE A 44 -17.32 -1.61 -6.29
C ILE A 44 -18.53 -1.15 -7.08
N GLU A 45 -19.67 -0.89 -6.41
CA GLU A 45 -20.88 -0.34 -7.06
C GLU A 45 -20.59 0.95 -7.84
N ASN A 46 -19.77 1.83 -7.27
CA ASN A 46 -19.41 3.11 -7.88
C ASN A 46 -18.38 3.00 -9.01
N ILE A 47 -17.59 1.90 -9.05
CA ILE A 47 -16.47 1.79 -9.98
C ILE A 47 -16.81 0.88 -11.16
N SER A 48 -17.03 -0.40 -10.93
CA SER A 48 -17.39 -1.40 -11.92
C SER A 48 -17.56 -2.78 -11.28
N HIS A 49 -18.75 -3.34 -11.36
CA HIS A 49 -19.03 -4.73 -10.95
C HIS A 49 -18.32 -5.77 -11.82
N GLU A 50 -17.99 -5.44 -13.07
CA GLU A 50 -17.35 -6.39 -13.99
C GLU A 50 -15.84 -6.52 -13.75
N LYS A 51 -15.20 -5.46 -13.24
CA LYS A 51 -13.74 -5.37 -13.09
C LYS A 51 -13.28 -5.38 -11.62
N ALA A 52 -14.19 -5.45 -10.68
CA ALA A 52 -13.83 -5.44 -9.27
C ALA A 52 -14.64 -6.43 -8.45
N ILE A 53 -13.96 -7.10 -7.51
CA ILE A 53 -14.61 -7.91 -6.47
C ILE A 53 -14.13 -7.49 -5.10
N ALA A 54 -15.02 -7.56 -4.10
CA ALA A 54 -14.68 -7.35 -2.69
C ALA A 54 -14.41 -8.70 -2.02
N ILE A 55 -13.26 -8.85 -1.39
CA ILE A 55 -12.92 -10.07 -0.65
C ILE A 55 -12.51 -9.71 0.77
N GLN A 56 -13.20 -10.33 1.74
CA GLN A 56 -12.82 -10.23 3.14
C GLN A 56 -11.61 -11.11 3.42
N ALA A 57 -10.57 -10.53 4.01
CA ALA A 57 -9.45 -11.27 4.59
C ALA A 57 -8.69 -10.38 5.57
N ASP A 58 -8.31 -10.94 6.70
CA ASP A 58 -7.26 -10.39 7.55
C ASP A 58 -5.90 -10.78 6.96
N VAL A 59 -5.19 -9.80 6.41
CA VAL A 59 -3.90 -10.04 5.75
C VAL A 59 -2.78 -10.44 6.72
N THR A 60 -3.00 -10.31 8.02
CA THR A 60 -2.09 -10.84 9.04
C THR A 60 -2.26 -12.36 9.25
N GLU A 61 -3.36 -12.95 8.74
CA GLU A 61 -3.69 -14.37 8.85
C GLU A 61 -3.47 -15.08 7.51
N ARG A 62 -2.43 -15.93 7.46
CA ARG A 62 -2.01 -16.59 6.22
C ARG A 62 -3.12 -17.40 5.54
N ALA A 63 -3.91 -18.13 6.30
CA ALA A 63 -4.98 -18.95 5.75
C ALA A 63 -6.07 -18.11 5.05
N GLU A 64 -6.38 -16.91 5.61
CA GLU A 64 -7.34 -16.00 4.99
C GLU A 64 -6.77 -15.38 3.71
N VAL A 65 -5.47 -15.08 3.69
CA VAL A 65 -4.78 -14.60 2.48
C VAL A 65 -4.79 -15.65 1.38
N ASP A 66 -4.47 -16.91 1.68
CA ASP A 66 -4.48 -17.98 0.70
C ASP A 66 -5.88 -18.21 0.12
N GLN A 67 -6.92 -18.10 0.97
CA GLN A 67 -8.31 -18.17 0.50
C GLN A 67 -8.68 -16.96 -0.38
N MET A 68 -8.25 -15.74 -0.02
CA MET A 68 -8.45 -14.54 -0.84
C MET A 68 -7.81 -14.70 -2.22
N VAL A 69 -6.56 -15.14 -2.28
CA VAL A 69 -5.84 -15.36 -3.54
C VAL A 69 -6.52 -16.43 -4.39
N LYS A 70 -6.99 -17.53 -3.75
CA LYS A 70 -7.74 -18.59 -4.44
C LYS A 70 -9.01 -18.04 -5.09
N VAL A 71 -9.86 -17.34 -4.32
CA VAL A 71 -11.11 -16.73 -4.83
C VAL A 71 -10.82 -15.73 -5.95
N ALA A 72 -9.79 -14.90 -5.80
CA ALA A 72 -9.39 -13.95 -6.83
C ALA A 72 -8.98 -14.64 -8.13
N LYS A 73 -8.25 -15.75 -8.05
CA LYS A 73 -7.86 -16.58 -9.21
C LYS A 73 -9.06 -17.28 -9.86
N GLU A 74 -9.99 -17.81 -9.08
CA GLU A 74 -11.22 -18.40 -9.60
C GLU A 74 -12.06 -17.39 -10.38
N HIS A 75 -12.04 -16.13 -9.96
CA HIS A 75 -12.84 -15.06 -10.59
C HIS A 75 -12.16 -14.42 -11.82
N PHE A 76 -10.86 -14.10 -11.74
CA PHE A 76 -10.14 -13.35 -12.78
C PHE A 76 -9.10 -14.19 -13.53
N GLY A 77 -8.88 -15.44 -13.14
CA GLY A 77 -7.88 -16.33 -13.73
C GLY A 77 -6.49 -16.16 -13.13
N ASN A 78 -5.90 -14.99 -13.19
CA ASN A 78 -4.53 -14.75 -12.71
C ASN A 78 -4.46 -13.52 -11.81
N ILE A 79 -3.46 -13.51 -10.94
CA ILE A 79 -3.02 -12.33 -10.22
C ILE A 79 -1.71 -11.87 -10.86
N ASP A 80 -1.61 -10.60 -11.22
CA ASP A 80 -0.44 -10.02 -11.88
C ASP A 80 0.26 -8.98 -11.01
N ILE A 81 -0.49 -8.36 -10.10
CA ILE A 81 -0.05 -7.23 -9.30
C ILE A 81 -0.50 -7.40 -7.86
N VAL A 82 0.40 -7.16 -6.92
CA VAL A 82 0.10 -7.03 -5.48
C VAL A 82 0.46 -5.64 -5.01
N ILE A 83 -0.50 -4.97 -4.35
CA ILE A 83 -0.29 -3.68 -3.71
C ILE A 83 -0.56 -3.84 -2.21
N ASN A 84 0.53 -3.88 -1.44
CA ASN A 84 0.49 -3.98 0.01
C ASN A 84 0.26 -2.59 0.62
N ASN A 85 -1.01 -2.24 0.80
CA ASN A 85 -1.46 -0.95 1.31
C ASN A 85 -2.06 -1.05 2.72
N ALA A 86 -2.50 -2.22 3.17
CA ALA A 86 -3.15 -2.39 4.47
C ALA A 86 -2.32 -1.78 5.62
N LEU A 87 -3.01 -1.12 6.52
CA LEU A 87 -2.46 -0.55 7.75
C LEU A 87 -3.36 -0.98 8.91
N VAL A 88 -2.76 -1.55 9.95
CA VAL A 88 -3.49 -2.09 11.11
C VAL A 88 -3.39 -1.11 12.29
N ASN A 89 -4.56 -0.74 12.84
CA ASN A 89 -4.73 -0.06 14.13
C ASN A 89 -3.85 1.18 14.39
N PHE A 90 -3.43 1.89 13.35
CA PHE A 90 -2.66 3.12 13.52
C PHE A 90 -3.53 4.35 13.21
N LYS A 91 -3.47 5.35 14.10
CA LYS A 91 -4.09 6.66 13.92
C LYS A 91 -3.01 7.74 13.95
N PHE A 92 -3.04 8.63 12.99
CA PHE A 92 -2.15 9.80 12.93
C PHE A 92 -2.68 10.89 13.86
N ASP A 93 -2.72 10.61 15.17
CA ASP A 93 -3.15 11.53 16.21
C ASP A 93 -1.99 11.82 17.16
N PRO A 94 -1.38 13.02 17.07
CA PRO A 94 -0.26 13.38 17.93
C PRO A 94 -0.57 13.34 19.43
N ASN A 95 -1.85 13.52 19.82
CA ASN A 95 -2.27 13.49 21.22
C ASN A 95 -2.34 12.06 21.81
N GLN A 96 -2.42 11.05 20.95
CA GLN A 96 -2.43 9.63 21.35
C GLN A 96 -1.06 8.97 21.20
N GLN A 97 -0.06 9.69 20.70
CA GLN A 97 1.26 9.16 20.46
C GLN A 97 2.03 8.97 21.77
N LYS A 98 2.53 7.76 21.99
CA LYS A 98 3.40 7.47 23.12
C LYS A 98 4.81 8.01 22.90
N ASN A 99 5.43 8.53 23.97
CA ASN A 99 6.87 8.80 23.93
C ASN A 99 7.65 7.47 23.94
N PHE A 100 8.89 7.50 23.46
CA PHE A 100 9.73 6.30 23.38
C PHE A 100 9.87 5.56 24.74
N LYS A 101 9.97 6.29 25.84
CA LYS A 101 10.07 5.73 27.20
C LYS A 101 8.82 4.95 27.64
N ASP A 102 7.67 5.21 27.01
CA ASP A 102 6.36 4.62 27.37
C ASP A 102 5.91 3.55 26.37
N LEU A 103 6.68 3.36 25.27
CA LEU A 103 6.43 2.33 24.26
C LEU A 103 6.81 0.95 24.81
N THR A 104 6.01 -0.04 24.44
CA THR A 104 6.30 -1.45 24.70
C THR A 104 6.74 -2.17 23.44
N TRP A 105 7.30 -3.38 23.58
CA TRP A 105 7.60 -4.20 22.42
C TRP A 105 6.33 -4.65 21.68
N GLU A 106 5.23 -4.82 22.38
CA GLU A 106 3.92 -5.16 21.83
C GLU A 106 3.40 -4.08 20.89
N ASP A 107 3.65 -2.79 21.17
CA ASP A 107 3.33 -1.69 20.26
C ASP A 107 4.08 -1.86 18.93
N TYR A 108 5.38 -2.17 18.98
CA TYR A 108 6.18 -2.46 17.77
C TYR A 108 5.72 -3.72 17.06
N GLN A 109 5.48 -4.81 17.81
CA GLN A 109 5.05 -6.08 17.23
C GLN A 109 3.74 -5.93 16.46
N GLN A 110 2.78 -5.19 17.03
CA GLN A 110 1.50 -4.94 16.36
C GLN A 110 1.67 -4.22 15.01
N GLN A 111 2.56 -3.22 14.94
CA GLN A 111 2.82 -2.50 13.69
C GLN A 111 3.63 -3.34 12.70
N LEU A 112 4.57 -4.15 13.17
CA LEU A 112 5.31 -5.09 12.33
C LEU A 112 4.38 -6.16 11.75
N ASP A 113 3.48 -6.72 12.57
CA ASP A 113 2.51 -7.71 12.10
C ASP A 113 1.53 -7.10 11.09
N GLY A 114 1.01 -5.92 11.38
CA GLY A 114 0.06 -5.23 10.50
C GLY A 114 0.67 -4.65 9.22
N THR A 115 1.98 -4.55 9.13
CA THR A 115 2.69 -3.98 7.98
C THR A 115 3.57 -5.01 7.28
N LEU A 116 4.59 -5.53 7.98
CA LEU A 116 5.58 -6.41 7.35
C LEU A 116 5.06 -7.83 7.19
N LYS A 117 4.49 -8.46 8.27
CA LYS A 117 3.90 -9.80 8.19
C LYS A 117 2.74 -9.82 7.19
N ALA A 118 1.90 -8.79 7.20
CA ALA A 118 0.81 -8.65 6.24
C ALA A 118 1.31 -8.64 4.78
N ALA A 119 2.32 -7.81 4.47
CA ALA A 119 2.93 -7.76 3.15
C ALA A 119 3.62 -9.08 2.78
N PHE A 120 4.29 -9.72 3.73
CA PHE A 120 4.91 -11.04 3.56
C PHE A 120 3.88 -12.10 3.17
N ASN A 121 2.78 -12.22 3.91
CA ASN A 121 1.74 -13.21 3.65
C ASN A 121 1.18 -13.09 2.23
N VAL A 122 0.78 -11.87 1.85
CA VAL A 122 0.17 -11.63 0.52
C VAL A 122 1.17 -11.85 -0.60
N THR A 123 2.38 -11.31 -0.45
CA THR A 123 3.43 -11.48 -1.45
C THR A 123 3.77 -12.95 -1.64
N GLN A 124 4.04 -13.69 -0.55
CA GLN A 124 4.42 -15.09 -0.63
C GLN A 124 3.33 -15.97 -1.25
N SER A 125 2.06 -15.64 -1.04
CA SER A 125 0.93 -16.41 -1.59
C SER A 125 0.83 -16.35 -3.13
N VAL A 126 1.38 -15.30 -3.76
CA VAL A 126 1.34 -15.12 -5.23
C VAL A 126 2.65 -15.46 -5.93
N ILE A 127 3.77 -15.57 -5.21
CA ILE A 127 5.09 -15.84 -5.81
C ILE A 127 5.11 -17.07 -6.71
N PRO A 128 4.53 -18.25 -6.35
CA PRO A 128 4.56 -19.40 -7.24
C PRO A 128 4.00 -19.11 -8.63
N GLN A 129 2.91 -18.36 -8.69
CA GLN A 129 2.30 -17.96 -9.96
C GLN A 129 3.16 -16.95 -10.73
N PHE A 130 3.79 -15.99 -10.04
CA PHE A 130 4.67 -15.01 -10.67
C PHE A 130 5.90 -15.68 -11.30
N ILE A 131 6.48 -16.66 -10.61
CA ILE A 131 7.60 -17.46 -11.14
C ILE A 131 7.15 -18.27 -12.37
N GLU A 132 6.00 -18.95 -12.31
CA GLU A 132 5.47 -19.72 -13.43
C GLU A 132 5.20 -18.85 -14.66
N LYS A 133 4.62 -17.65 -14.46
CA LYS A 133 4.31 -16.70 -15.52
C LYS A 133 5.52 -15.93 -16.03
N GLN A 134 6.64 -15.92 -15.30
CA GLN A 134 7.81 -15.07 -15.56
C GLN A 134 7.45 -13.58 -15.58
N GLU A 135 6.47 -13.18 -14.78
CA GLU A 135 5.98 -11.82 -14.68
C GLU A 135 5.25 -11.59 -13.34
N GLY A 136 5.44 -10.44 -12.73
CA GLY A 136 4.72 -9.98 -11.54
C GLY A 136 5.11 -8.58 -11.13
N ARG A 137 4.22 -7.89 -10.42
CA ARG A 137 4.47 -6.55 -9.87
C ARG A 137 4.12 -6.54 -8.39
N ILE A 138 5.06 -6.17 -7.55
CA ILE A 138 4.88 -6.04 -6.10
C ILE A 138 5.14 -4.58 -5.74
N ILE A 139 4.14 -3.92 -5.14
CA ILE A 139 4.22 -2.52 -4.75
C ILE A 139 3.84 -2.41 -3.27
N ASN A 140 4.78 -1.95 -2.46
CA ASN A 140 4.59 -1.75 -1.03
C ASN A 140 4.36 -0.26 -0.74
N ILE A 141 3.33 0.07 0.05
CA ILE A 141 3.06 1.45 0.44
C ILE A 141 3.87 1.80 1.70
N GLY A 142 4.87 2.64 1.50
CA GLY A 142 5.77 3.16 2.52
C GLY A 142 5.33 4.50 3.11
N THR A 143 6.29 5.20 3.71
CA THR A 143 6.14 6.57 4.26
C THR A 143 7.46 7.32 4.12
N ASN A 144 7.41 8.64 3.94
CA ASN A 144 8.61 9.48 3.96
C ASN A 144 9.16 9.71 5.38
N LEU A 145 8.40 9.33 6.42
CA LEU A 145 8.81 9.55 7.83
C LEU A 145 10.09 8.79 8.21
N TYR A 146 10.44 7.71 7.52
CA TYR A 146 11.71 7.03 7.82
C TYR A 146 12.93 7.87 7.40
N GLN A 147 12.78 8.75 6.40
CA GLN A 147 13.82 9.67 5.94
C GLN A 147 13.79 10.99 6.72
N ASN A 148 12.59 11.48 7.04
CA ASN A 148 12.37 12.75 7.73
C ASN A 148 11.31 12.59 8.83
N PRO A 149 11.68 12.12 10.04
CA PRO A 149 10.76 11.80 11.13
C PRO A 149 10.30 13.07 11.87
N VAL A 150 9.56 13.94 11.19
CA VAL A 150 9.02 15.20 11.75
C VAL A 150 7.99 14.98 12.87
N VAL A 151 7.45 13.76 12.98
CA VAL A 151 6.59 13.31 14.08
C VAL A 151 7.09 11.94 14.58
N PRO A 152 7.17 11.72 15.90
CA PRO A 152 7.78 10.52 16.46
C PRO A 152 6.82 9.32 16.47
N TYR A 153 6.36 8.89 15.31
CA TYR A 153 5.59 7.65 15.14
C TYR A 153 6.55 6.45 15.06
N HIS A 154 7.16 6.12 16.20
CA HIS A 154 8.27 5.19 16.30
C HIS A 154 7.99 3.82 15.69
N GLU A 155 6.96 3.14 16.19
CA GLU A 155 6.58 1.77 15.79
C GLU A 155 6.09 1.72 14.35
N TYR A 156 5.27 2.70 13.94
CA TYR A 156 4.79 2.83 12.57
C TYR A 156 5.92 3.07 11.57
N THR A 157 6.78 4.05 11.87
CA THR A 157 7.90 4.41 10.98
C THR A 157 8.87 3.25 10.84
N THR A 158 9.17 2.53 11.94
CA THR A 158 10.03 1.35 11.93
C THR A 158 9.42 0.22 11.07
N ALA A 159 8.14 -0.07 11.23
CA ALA A 159 7.47 -1.10 10.44
C ALA A 159 7.43 -0.76 8.95
N LYS A 160 7.20 0.52 8.62
CA LYS A 160 7.24 1.00 7.22
C LYS A 160 8.66 0.99 6.63
N ALA A 161 9.68 1.33 7.41
CA ALA A 161 11.07 1.23 6.98
C ALA A 161 11.49 -0.22 6.69
N ALA A 162 10.98 -1.19 7.45
CA ALA A 162 11.25 -2.61 7.20
C ALA A 162 10.79 -3.08 5.82
N LEU A 163 9.75 -2.46 5.23
CA LEU A 163 9.32 -2.78 3.86
C LEU A 163 10.40 -2.49 2.82
N ILE A 164 11.34 -1.57 3.07
CA ILE A 164 12.40 -1.24 2.11
C ILE A 164 13.37 -2.41 1.99
N GLY A 165 13.86 -2.95 3.12
CA GLY A 165 14.71 -4.14 3.13
C GLY A 165 13.99 -5.35 2.54
N PHE A 166 12.73 -5.58 2.93
CA PHE A 166 11.88 -6.63 2.40
C PHE A 166 11.76 -6.54 0.86
N THR A 167 11.44 -5.36 0.34
CA THR A 167 11.29 -5.11 -1.10
C THR A 167 12.58 -5.37 -1.87
N ARG A 168 13.72 -4.91 -1.36
CA ARG A 168 15.02 -5.07 -2.01
C ARG A 168 15.46 -6.53 -2.11
N ASN A 169 15.23 -7.32 -1.05
CA ASN A 169 15.54 -8.76 -1.09
C ASN A 169 14.67 -9.49 -2.11
N ILE A 170 13.36 -9.20 -2.15
CA ILE A 170 12.44 -9.77 -3.15
C ILE A 170 12.85 -9.37 -4.57
N ALA A 171 13.18 -8.09 -4.79
CA ALA A 171 13.63 -7.60 -6.09
C ALA A 171 14.90 -8.32 -6.58
N ALA A 172 15.85 -8.54 -5.67
CA ALA A 172 17.11 -9.24 -5.98
C ALA A 172 16.89 -10.73 -6.32
N GLU A 173 16.00 -11.41 -5.57
CA GLU A 173 15.73 -12.82 -5.75
C GLU A 173 14.85 -13.09 -6.98
N LEU A 174 13.75 -12.34 -7.11
CA LEU A 174 12.70 -12.63 -8.11
C LEU A 174 12.90 -11.89 -9.44
N GLY A 175 13.85 -10.97 -9.55
CA GLY A 175 14.13 -10.25 -10.78
C GLY A 175 14.47 -11.17 -11.97
N GLN A 176 15.12 -12.32 -11.72
CA GLN A 176 15.39 -13.34 -12.73
C GLN A 176 14.13 -13.95 -13.36
N TYR A 177 12.97 -13.81 -12.71
CA TYR A 177 11.67 -14.27 -13.19
C TYR A 177 10.80 -13.12 -13.75
N GLY A 178 11.40 -11.98 -14.09
CA GLY A 178 10.64 -10.83 -14.61
C GLY A 178 9.72 -10.14 -13.57
N VAL A 179 9.89 -10.44 -12.28
CA VAL A 179 9.12 -9.85 -11.19
C VAL A 179 9.81 -8.58 -10.70
N THR A 180 9.07 -7.48 -10.62
CA THR A 180 9.55 -6.24 -10.01
C THR A 180 8.93 -6.03 -8.63
N ALA A 181 9.70 -5.49 -7.70
CA ALA A 181 9.24 -5.11 -6.37
C ALA A 181 9.74 -3.71 -6.02
N ASN A 182 8.82 -2.80 -5.68
CA ASN A 182 9.14 -1.40 -5.37
C ASN A 182 8.33 -0.90 -4.18
N VAL A 183 8.79 0.19 -3.57
CA VAL A 183 8.09 0.93 -2.52
C VAL A 183 7.61 2.27 -3.09
N VAL A 184 6.41 2.68 -2.73
CA VAL A 184 5.93 4.06 -2.92
C VAL A 184 5.69 4.67 -1.55
N SER A 185 6.52 5.63 -1.18
CA SER A 185 6.48 6.33 0.11
C SER A 185 5.71 7.64 -0.03
N GLY A 186 4.53 7.72 0.57
CA GLY A 186 3.78 8.96 0.66
C GLY A 186 4.25 9.84 1.83
N GLY A 187 4.03 11.15 1.70
CA GLY A 187 4.01 12.08 2.83
C GLY A 187 2.65 12.12 3.50
N LEU A 188 2.36 13.21 4.23
CA LEU A 188 1.00 13.48 4.69
C LEU A 188 0.09 13.62 3.45
N LEU A 189 -1.00 12.85 3.42
CA LEU A 189 -1.96 12.90 2.32
C LEU A 189 -3.22 13.67 2.75
N LYS A 190 -3.59 14.66 1.95
CA LYS A 190 -4.81 15.44 2.19
C LYS A 190 -6.06 14.59 1.93
N THR A 191 -7.06 14.70 2.82
CA THR A 191 -8.38 14.06 2.67
C THR A 191 -8.40 12.52 2.73
N THR A 192 -7.70 11.93 3.71
CA THR A 192 -7.86 10.50 4.04
C THR A 192 -8.44 10.34 5.46
N ASP A 193 -9.03 9.16 5.74
CA ASP A 193 -9.46 8.83 7.12
C ASP A 193 -8.25 8.89 8.09
N ALA A 194 -7.06 8.56 7.62
CA ALA A 194 -5.83 8.60 8.41
C ALA A 194 -5.41 10.03 8.78
N SER A 195 -5.67 11.01 7.91
CA SER A 195 -5.38 12.42 8.13
C SER A 195 -6.56 13.24 8.65
N ALA A 196 -7.67 12.59 9.04
CA ALA A 196 -8.92 13.27 9.44
C ALA A 196 -8.77 14.19 10.65
N VAL A 197 -7.79 13.93 11.53
CA VAL A 197 -7.49 14.77 12.70
C VAL A 197 -6.50 15.91 12.41
N THR A 198 -5.96 15.97 11.19
CA THR A 198 -5.01 17.01 10.77
C THR A 198 -5.76 18.30 10.45
N THR A 199 -5.40 19.40 11.12
CA THR A 199 -6.07 20.68 10.92
C THR A 199 -5.62 21.38 9.63
N PRO A 200 -6.43 22.33 9.09
CA PRO A 200 -6.05 23.11 7.91
C PRO A 200 -4.70 23.82 8.06
N GLU A 201 -4.41 24.35 9.26
CA GLU A 201 -3.18 25.08 9.55
C GLU A 201 -1.95 24.16 9.42
N VAL A 202 -2.06 22.90 9.82
CA VAL A 202 -0.97 21.91 9.66
C VAL A 202 -0.76 21.59 8.18
N PHE A 203 -1.83 21.42 7.41
CA PHE A 203 -1.70 21.27 5.95
C PHE A 203 -1.05 22.47 5.28
N ASP A 204 -1.41 23.67 5.68
CA ASP A 204 -0.83 24.90 5.13
C ASP A 204 0.65 25.04 5.49
N LEU A 205 1.03 24.71 6.73
CA LEU A 205 2.43 24.71 7.17
C LEU A 205 3.27 23.73 6.33
N ILE A 206 2.79 22.50 6.13
CA ILE A 206 3.48 21.50 5.31
C ILE A 206 3.56 21.96 3.86
N ALA A 207 2.49 22.51 3.30
CA ALA A 207 2.51 23.07 1.95
C ALA A 207 3.56 24.16 1.80
N GLN A 208 3.71 25.05 2.79
CA GLN A 208 4.71 26.12 2.75
C GLN A 208 6.16 25.60 2.78
N THR A 209 6.41 24.49 3.49
CA THR A 209 7.74 23.86 3.57
C THR A 209 8.06 22.97 2.37
N THR A 210 7.04 22.52 1.64
CA THR A 210 7.19 21.64 0.49
C THR A 210 7.62 22.44 -0.75
N PRO A 211 8.61 22.00 -1.54
CA PRO A 211 9.02 22.66 -2.79
C PRO A 211 7.87 22.92 -3.77
N LEU A 212 6.96 21.97 -3.95
CA LEU A 212 5.80 22.15 -4.83
C LEU A 212 4.69 23.04 -4.23
N LYS A 213 4.87 23.57 -3.01
CA LYS A 213 3.91 24.45 -2.31
C LYS A 213 2.50 23.82 -2.19
N LYS A 214 2.43 22.52 -2.09
CA LYS A 214 1.18 21.76 -1.91
C LYS A 214 1.41 20.53 -1.03
N VAL A 215 0.37 20.11 -0.34
CA VAL A 215 0.31 18.77 0.26
C VAL A 215 -0.16 17.79 -0.81
N THR A 216 0.50 16.65 -0.94
CA THR A 216 0.13 15.59 -1.88
C THR A 216 -1.21 14.96 -1.52
N THR A 217 -1.89 14.47 -2.53
CA THR A 217 -3.18 13.80 -2.44
C THR A 217 -3.02 12.28 -2.59
N PRO A 218 -4.02 11.48 -2.19
CA PRO A 218 -4.06 10.06 -2.52
C PRO A 218 -3.90 9.78 -4.01
N GLN A 219 -4.41 10.68 -4.88
CA GLN A 219 -4.29 10.54 -6.32
C GLN A 219 -2.84 10.69 -6.82
N ASP A 220 -2.03 11.56 -6.20
CA ASP A 220 -0.61 11.70 -6.56
C ASP A 220 0.14 10.37 -6.31
N VAL A 221 -0.13 9.70 -5.18
CA VAL A 221 0.43 8.39 -4.84
C VAL A 221 -0.12 7.29 -5.74
N ALA A 222 -1.44 7.28 -5.99
CA ALA A 222 -2.08 6.29 -6.85
C ALA A 222 -1.57 6.34 -8.30
N ASN A 223 -1.21 7.51 -8.81
CA ASN A 223 -0.62 7.66 -10.13
C ASN A 223 0.77 6.99 -10.22
N MET A 224 1.62 7.13 -9.18
CA MET A 224 2.90 6.44 -9.12
C MET A 224 2.71 4.92 -9.00
N VAL A 225 1.78 4.47 -8.15
CA VAL A 225 1.43 3.04 -8.04
C VAL A 225 0.98 2.49 -9.39
N ALA A 226 0.12 3.20 -10.11
CA ALA A 226 -0.38 2.77 -11.42
C ALA A 226 0.73 2.74 -12.49
N TYR A 227 1.71 3.64 -12.43
CA TYR A 227 2.89 3.59 -13.28
C TYR A 227 3.73 2.34 -12.98
N LEU A 228 4.04 2.07 -11.72
CA LEU A 228 4.83 0.89 -11.33
C LEU A 228 4.10 -0.44 -11.58
N ALA A 229 2.78 -0.44 -11.65
CA ALA A 229 1.95 -1.58 -12.01
C ALA A 229 1.94 -1.88 -13.52
N SER A 230 2.36 -0.93 -14.34
CA SER A 230 2.32 -1.01 -15.80
C SER A 230 3.56 -1.67 -16.40
N ASP A 231 3.54 -1.94 -17.70
CA ASP A 231 4.66 -2.52 -18.44
C ASP A 231 5.77 -1.50 -18.68
N GLU A 232 5.44 -0.21 -18.70
CA GLU A 232 6.40 0.88 -18.84
C GLU A 232 7.40 0.94 -17.69
N ALA A 233 7.05 0.37 -16.53
CA ALA A 233 7.93 0.29 -15.37
C ALA A 233 8.71 -1.03 -15.27
N SER A 234 8.72 -1.87 -16.30
CA SER A 234 9.36 -3.20 -16.29
C SER A 234 10.86 -3.19 -15.97
N GLY A 235 11.55 -2.09 -16.24
CA GLY A 235 12.98 -1.89 -15.91
C GLY A 235 13.22 -1.35 -14.50
N ILE A 236 12.20 -1.22 -13.65
CA ILE A 236 12.30 -0.58 -12.33
C ILE A 236 12.02 -1.60 -11.23
N THR A 237 13.03 -1.92 -10.42
CA THR A 237 12.88 -2.82 -9.28
C THR A 237 13.81 -2.44 -8.12
N GLY A 238 13.44 -2.78 -6.89
CA GLY A 238 14.22 -2.52 -5.68
C GLY A 238 14.23 -1.05 -5.22
N GLN A 239 13.43 -0.20 -5.84
CA GLN A 239 13.44 1.25 -5.60
C GLN A 239 12.40 1.68 -4.56
N ASN A 240 12.66 2.83 -3.94
CA ASN A 240 11.69 3.55 -3.14
C ASN A 240 11.42 4.92 -3.78
N PHE A 241 10.19 5.14 -4.19
CA PHE A 241 9.75 6.41 -4.80
C PHE A 241 9.01 7.24 -3.77
N THR A 242 9.56 8.38 -3.42
CA THR A 242 8.91 9.30 -2.49
C THR A 242 7.99 10.26 -3.25
N VAL A 243 6.71 10.27 -2.85
CA VAL A 243 5.65 11.11 -3.43
C VAL A 243 5.12 12.04 -2.34
N ASP A 244 5.82 13.14 -2.09
CA ASP A 244 5.54 14.09 -1.01
C ASP A 244 5.72 15.56 -1.42
N GLY A 245 5.77 15.83 -2.72
CA GLY A 245 5.95 17.17 -3.26
C GLY A 245 7.37 17.73 -3.11
N GLY A 246 8.35 16.86 -2.85
CA GLY A 246 9.75 17.22 -2.65
C GLY A 246 10.07 17.63 -1.21
N LEU A 247 9.18 17.35 -0.25
CA LEU A 247 9.45 17.61 1.17
C LEU A 247 10.68 16.83 1.66
N THR A 248 10.85 15.61 1.14
CA THR A 248 11.99 14.75 1.41
C THR A 248 12.77 14.52 0.11
N MET A 249 14.07 14.79 0.13
CA MET A 249 14.99 14.55 -1.00
C MET A 249 16.06 13.53 -0.56
N ASN A 250 16.38 12.56 -1.43
CA ASN A 250 17.46 11.57 -1.24
C ASN A 250 18.75 12.04 -1.88
#